data_359aa6aa871dd07cacdb5127d058b6c4
#
_entry.id   359aa6aa871dd07cacdb5127d058b6c4
#
_cell.length_a   1.000
_cell.length_b   1.000
_cell.length_c   1.000
_cell.angle_alpha   90.00
_cell.angle_beta   90.00
_cell.angle_gamma   90.00
#
_symmetry.space_group_name_H-M   'P 1'
#
loop_
_entity.id
_entity.type
_entity.pdbx_description
1 polymer ?
#
loop_
_entity_poly.entity_id
_entity_poly.type
_entity_poly.pdbx_seq_one_letter_code
_entity_poly.pdbx_strand_id
1 'polypeptide(L)'
;ALCPILEEKGHLEAALLPGQLARCIHPAALCAAGDKAFALYRSRREARVHSEAMRTALTEQYSAVADALGVLSEQLGRPGSPEPYKSGRVSALFAQLGTPPLECAVTLDDLGRTRAAVTLPRTRFNEKELAALAGEVGHICRRSLEPPQVLSCKGMTTLLFAEKPLLRAVFGAAGAAARGEISGDAVQQFCSAAAAQMILCDGMGTGRPAAVDGNLAAELTARLLKAGFTAELAARLVNVALALKSDEESGATLDLVSVDLYTGTARLFKAGAAPGFLVHGGKARAV
;
A
#
# COMPACT_ATOMS: atom_id res chain seq x y z
N ALA A 1 27.33 -39.94 -0.76
CA ALA A 1 26.38 -39.32 0.18
C ALA A 1 25.05 -40.05 0.06
N LEU A 2 24.49 -40.53 1.18
CA LEU A 2 23.27 -41.35 1.21
C LEU A 2 21.99 -40.49 1.15
N CYS A 3 22.06 -39.27 1.65
CA CYS A 3 20.89 -38.36 1.74
C CYS A 3 20.20 -38.04 0.41
N PRO A 4 20.90 -37.71 -0.69
CA PRO A 4 20.26 -37.49 -1.99
C PRO A 4 19.50 -38.70 -2.53
N ILE A 5 20.07 -39.91 -2.28
CA ILE A 5 19.46 -41.17 -2.73
C ILE A 5 18.20 -41.48 -1.89
N LEU A 6 18.22 -41.15 -0.59
CA LEU A 6 17.06 -41.28 0.29
C LEU A 6 15.98 -40.25 -0.03
N GLU A 7 16.34 -39.05 -0.46
CA GLU A 7 15.37 -38.03 -0.94
C GLU A 7 14.62 -38.50 -2.19
N GLU A 8 15.30 -39.21 -3.09
CA GLU A 8 14.72 -39.73 -4.32
C GLU A 8 13.90 -41.03 -4.10
N LYS A 9 14.41 -41.97 -3.26
CA LYS A 9 13.81 -43.28 -3.08
C LYS A 9 12.85 -43.40 -1.88
N GLY A 10 12.88 -42.48 -0.94
CA GLY A 10 11.99 -42.42 0.20
C GLY A 10 12.31 -43.33 1.38
N HIS A 11 12.93 -44.49 1.14
CA HIS A 11 13.21 -45.50 2.16
C HIS A 11 14.65 -46.04 2.05
N LEU A 12 15.27 -46.35 3.21
CA LEU A 12 16.64 -46.81 3.30
C LEU A 12 16.86 -48.16 2.58
N GLU A 13 15.88 -49.07 2.65
CA GLU A 13 15.93 -50.34 1.97
C GLU A 13 16.10 -50.18 0.45
N ALA A 14 15.37 -49.27 -0.17
CA ALA A 14 15.48 -48.95 -1.59
C ALA A 14 16.76 -48.19 -1.97
N ALA A 15 17.39 -47.51 -1.01
CA ALA A 15 18.62 -46.74 -1.21
C ALA A 15 19.90 -47.56 -1.05
N LEU A 16 19.86 -48.71 -0.39
CA LEU A 16 20.99 -49.59 -0.17
C LEU A 16 21.08 -50.68 -1.26
N LEU A 17 22.28 -51.07 -1.60
CA LEU A 17 22.51 -52.21 -2.52
C LEU A 17 22.18 -53.53 -1.80
N PRO A 18 21.64 -54.54 -2.50
CA PRO A 18 21.29 -55.84 -1.92
C PRO A 18 22.43 -56.51 -1.15
N GLY A 19 23.66 -56.38 -1.62
CA GLY A 19 24.86 -56.94 -0.97
C GLY A 19 25.25 -56.18 0.32
N GLN A 20 24.77 -54.97 0.54
CA GLN A 20 25.01 -54.22 1.78
C GLN A 20 24.05 -54.65 2.88
N LEU A 21 22.78 -54.90 2.54
CA LEU A 21 21.79 -55.42 3.46
C LEU A 21 22.07 -56.85 3.91
N ALA A 22 22.58 -57.69 3.01
CA ALA A 22 22.96 -59.08 3.30
C ALA A 22 24.09 -59.22 4.33
N ARG A 23 24.89 -58.19 4.57
CA ARG A 23 25.94 -58.14 5.60
C ARG A 23 25.44 -57.73 7.00
N CYS A 24 24.19 -57.33 7.11
CA CYS A 24 23.65 -56.90 8.38
C CYS A 24 22.92 -58.04 9.10
N ILE A 25 23.21 -58.23 10.39
CA ILE A 25 22.57 -59.24 11.22
C ILE A 25 21.09 -58.94 11.46
N HIS A 26 20.73 -57.64 11.45
CA HIS A 26 19.37 -57.16 11.68
C HIS A 26 18.94 -56.12 10.63
N PRO A 27 18.79 -56.52 9.33
CA PRO A 27 18.56 -55.56 8.26
C PRO A 27 17.22 -54.78 8.43
N ALA A 28 16.17 -55.40 8.87
CA ALA A 28 14.89 -54.75 9.10
C ALA A 28 14.96 -53.66 10.20
N ALA A 29 15.69 -53.93 11.29
CA ALA A 29 15.87 -52.93 12.37
C ALA A 29 16.73 -51.75 11.89
N LEU A 30 17.74 -52.02 11.08
CA LEU A 30 18.62 -51.00 10.47
C LEU A 30 17.78 -50.08 9.54
N CYS A 31 16.97 -50.65 8.66
CA CYS A 31 16.13 -49.87 7.75
C CYS A 31 15.11 -49.04 8.52
N ALA A 32 14.41 -49.61 9.51
CA ALA A 32 13.45 -48.87 10.32
C ALA A 32 14.09 -47.71 11.11
N ALA A 33 15.27 -47.93 11.70
CA ALA A 33 16.03 -46.89 12.38
C ALA A 33 16.51 -45.81 11.43
N GLY A 34 16.96 -46.17 10.24
CA GLY A 34 17.39 -45.24 9.20
C GLY A 34 16.26 -44.38 8.66
N ASP A 35 15.11 -44.99 8.37
CA ASP A 35 13.92 -44.26 7.89
C ASP A 35 13.42 -43.29 8.95
N LYS A 36 13.39 -43.69 10.22
CA LYS A 36 13.06 -42.78 11.33
C LYS A 36 14.04 -41.62 11.47
N ALA A 37 15.35 -41.89 11.35
CA ALA A 37 16.38 -40.84 11.42
C ALA A 37 16.26 -39.89 10.23
N PHE A 38 15.96 -40.41 9.04
CA PHE A 38 15.76 -39.61 7.84
C PHE A 38 14.47 -38.74 7.91
N ALA A 39 13.39 -39.29 8.40
CA ALA A 39 12.16 -38.52 8.64
C ALA A 39 12.41 -37.34 9.60
N LEU A 40 13.17 -37.60 10.69
CA LEU A 40 13.53 -36.55 11.65
C LEU A 40 14.46 -35.50 11.03
N TYR A 41 15.40 -35.93 10.18
CA TYR A 41 16.27 -35.00 9.45
C TYR A 41 15.49 -34.13 8.47
N ARG A 42 14.56 -34.71 7.71
CA ARG A 42 13.66 -33.93 6.82
C ARG A 42 12.86 -32.89 7.58
N SER A 43 12.19 -33.30 8.63
CA SER A 43 11.38 -32.40 9.46
C SER A 43 12.22 -31.24 10.02
N ARG A 44 13.43 -31.53 10.52
CA ARG A 44 14.34 -30.47 11.02
C ARG A 44 14.84 -29.55 9.91
N ARG A 45 15.10 -30.09 8.70
CA ARG A 45 15.51 -29.30 7.54
C ARG A 45 14.39 -28.37 7.07
N GLU A 46 13.18 -28.89 6.96
CA GLU A 46 11.98 -28.12 6.61
C GLU A 46 11.72 -27.01 7.63
N ALA A 47 11.78 -27.32 8.92
CA ALA A 47 11.63 -26.31 9.99
C ALA A 47 12.72 -25.23 9.94
N ARG A 48 13.98 -25.59 9.58
CA ARG A 48 15.06 -24.62 9.43
C ARG A 48 14.83 -23.70 8.23
N VAL A 49 14.48 -24.26 7.06
CA VAL A 49 14.17 -23.48 5.86
C VAL A 49 13.02 -22.53 6.11
N HIS A 50 11.96 -23.01 6.76
CA HIS A 50 10.81 -22.16 7.14
C HIS A 50 11.23 -21.05 8.11
N SER A 51 12.05 -21.37 9.13
CA SER A 51 12.54 -20.35 10.09
C SER A 51 13.45 -19.32 9.43
N GLU A 52 14.27 -19.70 8.46
CA GLU A 52 15.12 -18.79 7.69
C GLU A 52 14.28 -17.89 6.78
N ALA A 53 13.28 -18.43 6.09
CA ALA A 53 12.34 -17.68 5.27
C ALA A 53 11.56 -16.66 6.11
N MET A 54 11.07 -17.07 7.30
CA MET A 54 10.36 -16.19 8.22
C MET A 54 11.26 -15.06 8.74
N ARG A 55 12.53 -15.35 9.07
CA ARG A 55 13.51 -14.31 9.48
C ARG A 55 13.76 -13.31 8.37
N THR A 56 13.92 -13.77 7.12
CA THR A 56 14.10 -12.91 5.97
C THR A 56 12.89 -12.00 5.78
N ALA A 57 11.68 -12.58 5.79
CA ALA A 57 10.44 -11.81 5.67
C ALA A 57 10.28 -10.77 6.80
N LEU A 58 10.58 -11.13 8.04
CA LEU A 58 10.56 -10.18 9.16
C LEU A 58 11.58 -9.05 8.98
N THR A 59 12.80 -9.39 8.53
CA THR A 59 13.84 -8.37 8.28
C THR A 59 13.41 -7.40 7.19
N GLU A 60 12.84 -7.90 6.10
CA GLU A 60 12.29 -7.08 5.03
C GLU A 60 11.13 -6.19 5.51
N GLN A 61 10.26 -6.74 6.37
CA GLN A 61 9.16 -5.98 6.97
C GLN A 61 9.68 -4.83 7.86
N TYR A 62 10.66 -5.08 8.72
CA TYR A 62 11.25 -4.04 9.55
C TYR A 62 11.97 -2.99 8.73
N SER A 63 12.69 -3.39 7.67
CA SER A 63 13.31 -2.47 6.73
C SER A 63 12.27 -1.59 6.05
N ALA A 64 11.18 -2.18 5.54
CA ALA A 64 10.10 -1.44 4.90
C ALA A 64 9.38 -0.47 5.86
N VAL A 65 9.19 -0.86 7.13
CA VAL A 65 8.64 0.04 8.16
C VAL A 65 9.62 1.18 8.47
N ALA A 66 10.92 0.91 8.55
CA ALA A 66 11.95 1.93 8.75
C ALA A 66 11.99 2.92 7.59
N ASP A 67 11.95 2.43 6.34
CA ASP A 67 11.86 3.27 5.14
C ASP A 67 10.60 4.15 5.16
N ALA A 68 9.46 3.56 5.58
CA ALA A 68 8.20 4.27 5.73
C ALA A 68 8.28 5.40 6.75
N LEU A 69 8.85 5.13 7.91
CA LEU A 69 9.07 6.15 8.94
C LEU A 69 10.03 7.23 8.48
N GLY A 70 11.05 6.87 7.69
CA GLY A 70 11.96 7.80 7.04
C GLY A 70 11.23 8.76 6.09
N VAL A 71 10.39 8.23 5.20
CA VAL A 71 9.55 9.04 4.28
C VAL A 71 8.60 9.95 5.04
N LEU A 72 7.93 9.44 6.08
CA LEU A 72 7.04 10.25 6.93
C LEU A 72 7.82 11.36 7.66
N SER A 73 9.00 11.05 8.18
CA SER A 73 9.89 12.04 8.81
C SER A 73 10.31 13.14 7.85
N GLU A 74 10.68 12.79 6.60
CA GLU A 74 10.99 13.77 5.56
C GLU A 74 9.77 14.62 5.18
N GLN A 75 8.58 14.02 5.06
CA GLN A 75 7.36 14.75 4.74
C GLN A 75 6.93 15.71 5.86
N LEU A 76 7.10 15.30 7.12
CA LEU A 76 6.85 16.15 8.28
C LEU A 76 7.91 17.23 8.45
N GLY A 77 9.15 16.96 8.03
CA GLY A 77 10.28 17.88 8.10
C GLY A 77 10.38 18.89 6.96
N ARG A 78 9.55 18.75 5.92
CA ARG A 78 9.47 19.72 4.81
C ARG A 78 8.23 20.62 4.97
N PRO A 79 8.29 21.66 5.82
CA PRO A 79 7.28 22.70 5.76
C PRO A 79 7.39 23.32 4.37
N GLY A 80 6.27 23.42 3.66
CA GLY A 80 6.26 24.14 2.37
C GLY A 80 6.82 25.54 2.54
N SER A 81 7.24 26.18 1.45
CA SER A 81 7.75 27.54 1.48
C SER A 81 6.72 28.48 2.10
N PRO A 82 7.02 29.17 3.22
CA PRO A 82 6.06 30.02 3.90
C PRO A 82 5.77 31.29 3.08
N GLU A 83 4.51 31.73 3.11
CA GLU A 83 3.99 32.94 2.50
C GLU A 83 3.54 33.93 3.59
N PRO A 84 4.46 34.64 4.30
CA PRO A 84 4.12 35.42 5.48
C PRO A 84 3.08 36.54 5.19
N TYR A 85 3.21 37.19 4.02
CA TYR A 85 2.27 38.24 3.61
C TYR A 85 0.85 37.71 3.46
N LYS A 86 0.68 36.56 2.80
CA LYS A 86 -0.65 35.93 2.65
C LYS A 86 -1.16 35.42 3.98
N SER A 87 -0.29 34.84 4.82
CA SER A 87 -0.66 34.41 6.18
C SER A 87 -1.21 35.54 7.02
N GLY A 88 -0.55 36.71 7.01
CA GLY A 88 -1.02 37.91 7.71
C GLY A 88 -2.38 38.42 7.20
N ARG A 89 -2.60 38.39 5.88
CA ARG A 89 -3.88 38.79 5.28
C ARG A 89 -5.02 37.82 5.62
N VAL A 90 -4.75 36.51 5.59
CA VAL A 90 -5.74 35.51 5.99
C VAL A 90 -6.05 35.63 7.48
N SER A 91 -5.06 35.85 8.33
CA SER A 91 -5.26 36.10 9.76
C SER A 91 -6.15 37.34 10.00
N ALA A 92 -5.93 38.45 9.28
CA ALA A 92 -6.72 39.65 9.36
C ALA A 92 -8.17 39.40 8.90
N LEU A 93 -8.41 38.61 7.87
CA LEU A 93 -9.75 38.22 7.43
C LEU A 93 -10.53 37.54 8.57
N PHE A 94 -9.93 36.53 9.22
CA PHE A 94 -10.59 35.82 10.32
C PHE A 94 -10.83 36.74 11.53
N ALA A 95 -9.92 37.67 11.81
CA ALA A 95 -10.10 38.63 12.86
C ALA A 95 -11.31 39.60 12.57
N GLN A 96 -11.47 40.03 11.31
CA GLN A 96 -12.61 40.83 10.87
C GLN A 96 -13.93 40.06 10.96
N LEU A 97 -13.91 38.75 10.78
CA LEU A 97 -15.07 37.87 10.96
C LEU A 97 -15.39 37.57 12.45
N GLY A 98 -14.67 38.22 13.38
CA GLY A 98 -14.87 38.03 14.82
C GLY A 98 -14.28 36.73 15.40
N THR A 99 -13.47 36.02 14.63
CA THR A 99 -12.83 34.77 15.03
C THR A 99 -11.32 34.87 14.82
N PRO A 100 -10.58 35.66 15.60
CA PRO A 100 -9.14 35.81 15.43
C PRO A 100 -8.44 34.46 15.59
N PRO A 101 -7.57 34.10 14.66
CA PRO A 101 -6.90 32.79 14.69
C PRO A 101 -5.81 32.77 15.77
N LEU A 102 -5.66 31.61 16.41
CA LEU A 102 -4.54 31.30 17.31
C LEU A 102 -3.25 31.14 16.51
N GLU A 103 -3.38 30.53 15.33
CA GLU A 103 -2.28 30.30 14.39
C GLU A 103 -2.82 30.36 12.97
N CYS A 104 -2.05 30.95 12.06
CA CYS A 104 -2.37 31.00 10.64
C CYS A 104 -1.09 30.87 9.80
N ALA A 105 -1.06 29.87 8.95
CA ALA A 105 0.06 29.61 8.03
C ALA A 105 -0.47 29.41 6.62
N VAL A 106 0.08 30.15 5.67
CA VAL A 106 -0.09 29.91 4.23
C VAL A 106 1.28 29.47 3.70
N THR A 107 1.32 28.33 3.00
CA THR A 107 2.54 27.75 2.47
C THR A 107 2.34 27.32 1.02
N LEU A 108 3.45 27.21 0.28
CA LEU A 108 3.50 26.56 -1.02
C LEU A 108 4.19 25.22 -0.86
N ASP A 109 3.57 24.15 -1.35
CA ASP A 109 4.23 22.84 -1.39
C ASP A 109 5.32 22.80 -2.47
N ASP A 110 6.05 21.67 -2.56
CA ASP A 110 7.17 21.47 -3.51
C ASP A 110 6.74 21.62 -4.99
N LEU A 111 5.46 21.57 -5.29
CA LEU A 111 4.88 21.77 -6.62
C LEU A 111 4.30 23.18 -6.80
N GLY A 112 4.54 24.09 -5.85
CA GLY A 112 4.05 25.48 -5.88
C GLY A 112 2.54 25.60 -5.63
N ARG A 113 1.87 24.58 -5.05
CA ARG A 113 0.45 24.59 -4.72
C ARG A 113 0.25 25.23 -3.36
N THR A 114 -0.80 26.04 -3.28
CA THR A 114 -1.15 26.74 -2.04
C THR A 114 -1.83 25.83 -1.04
N ARG A 115 -1.35 25.85 0.19
CA ARG A 115 -2.00 25.30 1.36
C ARG A 115 -2.15 26.37 2.41
N ALA A 116 -3.27 26.38 3.13
CA ALA A 116 -3.44 27.26 4.28
C ALA A 116 -4.00 26.48 5.46
N ALA A 117 -3.41 26.71 6.63
CA ALA A 117 -3.87 26.15 7.89
C ALA A 117 -4.26 27.32 8.82
N VAL A 118 -5.48 27.30 9.34
CA VAL A 118 -5.99 28.32 10.25
C VAL A 118 -6.53 27.63 11.49
N THR A 119 -5.86 27.83 12.61
CA THR A 119 -6.28 27.27 13.90
C THR A 119 -7.04 28.34 14.70
N LEU A 120 -8.25 28.00 15.08
CA LEU A 120 -9.19 28.87 15.79
C LEU A 120 -9.52 28.30 17.17
N PRO A 121 -9.97 29.10 18.13
CA PRO A 121 -10.74 28.59 19.28
C PRO A 121 -11.90 27.75 18.78
N ARG A 122 -12.43 26.86 19.64
CA ARG A 122 -13.53 25.96 19.29
C ARG A 122 -14.69 26.71 18.59
N THR A 123 -14.75 26.50 17.28
CA THR A 123 -15.74 27.16 16.41
C THR A 123 -16.40 26.10 15.54
N ARG A 124 -17.70 26.24 15.27
CA ARG A 124 -18.43 25.35 14.35
C ARG A 124 -18.76 26.13 13.10
N PHE A 125 -18.61 25.49 11.96
CA PHE A 125 -18.95 26.05 10.66
C PHE A 125 -19.91 25.08 9.93
N ASN A 126 -20.85 25.64 9.20
CA ASN A 126 -21.69 24.92 8.28
C ASN A 126 -21.00 24.86 6.88
N GLU A 127 -21.51 24.01 5.98
CA GLU A 127 -20.91 23.82 4.64
C GLU A 127 -20.90 25.11 3.81
N LYS A 128 -21.93 25.97 3.94
CA LYS A 128 -22.00 27.23 3.19
C LYS A 128 -20.95 28.22 3.68
N GLU A 129 -20.73 28.30 4.98
CA GLU A 129 -19.69 29.14 5.59
C GLU A 129 -18.28 28.64 5.17
N LEU A 130 -18.05 27.33 5.17
CA LEU A 130 -16.77 26.76 4.71
C LEU A 130 -16.51 27.06 3.24
N ALA A 131 -17.52 26.98 2.39
CA ALA A 131 -17.41 27.32 0.98
C ALA A 131 -17.13 28.82 0.77
N ALA A 132 -17.78 29.68 1.52
CA ALA A 132 -17.55 31.13 1.49
C ALA A 132 -16.11 31.46 1.95
N LEU A 133 -15.67 30.88 3.06
CA LEU A 133 -14.29 31.04 3.54
C LEU A 133 -13.26 30.58 2.52
N ALA A 134 -13.50 29.48 1.81
CA ALA A 134 -12.63 29.04 0.73
C ALA A 134 -12.52 30.07 -0.40
N GLY A 135 -13.62 30.75 -0.73
CA GLY A 135 -13.64 31.85 -1.70
C GLY A 135 -12.79 33.04 -1.23
N GLU A 136 -13.00 33.52 -0.01
CA GLU A 136 -12.28 34.66 0.55
C GLU A 136 -10.78 34.41 0.72
N VAL A 137 -10.42 33.26 1.29
CA VAL A 137 -9.01 32.85 1.43
C VAL A 137 -8.38 32.64 0.04
N GLY A 138 -9.15 32.07 -0.89
CA GLY A 138 -8.73 31.89 -2.28
C GLY A 138 -8.44 33.22 -2.97
N HIS A 139 -9.25 34.23 -2.73
CA HIS A 139 -9.03 35.61 -3.24
C HIS A 139 -7.70 36.21 -2.71
N ILE A 140 -7.43 36.03 -1.42
CA ILE A 140 -6.19 36.49 -0.80
C ILE A 140 -4.99 35.75 -1.40
N CYS A 141 -5.10 34.43 -1.58
CA CYS A 141 -4.05 33.60 -2.12
C CYS A 141 -3.90 33.69 -3.64
N ARG A 142 -4.87 34.29 -4.35
CA ARG A 142 -5.00 34.30 -5.81
C ARG A 142 -5.03 32.88 -6.40
N ARG A 143 -5.74 31.99 -5.73
CA ARG A 143 -5.91 30.58 -6.08
C ARG A 143 -7.33 30.13 -5.81
N SER A 144 -7.82 29.21 -6.59
CA SER A 144 -9.10 28.55 -6.29
C SER A 144 -8.86 27.48 -5.24
N LEU A 145 -9.54 27.56 -4.11
CA LEU A 145 -9.41 26.60 -3.01
C LEU A 145 -10.67 25.75 -2.88
N GLU A 146 -10.48 24.49 -2.47
CA GLU A 146 -11.59 23.65 -2.01
C GLU A 146 -12.09 24.09 -0.64
N PRO A 147 -13.36 23.80 -0.28
CA PRO A 147 -13.82 23.97 1.09
C PRO A 147 -12.86 23.28 2.06
N PRO A 148 -12.50 23.92 3.18
CA PRO A 148 -11.47 23.40 4.05
C PRO A 148 -11.91 22.13 4.76
N GLN A 149 -10.95 21.23 4.98
CA GLN A 149 -11.12 20.13 5.91
C GLN A 149 -11.11 20.69 7.35
N VAL A 150 -12.07 20.27 8.16
CA VAL A 150 -12.21 20.73 9.55
C VAL A 150 -11.66 19.65 10.49
N LEU A 151 -10.65 20.00 11.25
CA LEU A 151 -10.09 19.17 12.31
C LEU A 151 -10.41 19.79 13.66
N SER A 152 -10.99 19.01 14.58
CA SER A 152 -11.30 19.47 15.93
C SER A 152 -10.53 18.64 16.96
N CYS A 153 -9.71 19.31 17.76
CA CYS A 153 -8.90 18.66 18.79
C CYS A 153 -8.71 19.60 19.99
N LYS A 154 -8.85 19.07 21.20
CA LYS A 154 -8.55 19.77 22.46
C LYS A 154 -9.17 21.19 22.58
N GLY A 155 -10.38 21.38 22.09
CA GLY A 155 -11.04 22.69 22.15
C GLY A 155 -10.59 23.71 21.10
N MET A 156 -9.86 23.28 20.10
CA MET A 156 -9.43 24.04 18.93
C MET A 156 -10.08 23.48 17.67
N THR A 157 -10.25 24.33 16.67
CA THR A 157 -10.72 23.97 15.33
C THR A 157 -9.68 24.43 14.31
N THR A 158 -9.12 23.50 13.55
CA THR A 158 -8.18 23.82 12.48
C THR A 158 -8.85 23.62 11.13
N LEU A 159 -8.83 24.65 10.30
CA LEU A 159 -9.30 24.64 8.93
C LEU A 159 -8.10 24.46 8.01
N LEU A 160 -8.11 23.36 7.24
CA LEU A 160 -7.06 23.05 6.25
C LEU A 160 -7.59 23.31 4.85
N PHE A 161 -7.10 24.36 4.22
CA PHE A 161 -7.41 24.73 2.85
C PHE A 161 -6.36 24.13 1.90
N ALA A 162 -6.81 23.61 0.78
CA ALA A 162 -5.96 23.13 -0.31
C ALA A 162 -6.43 23.76 -1.63
N GLU A 163 -5.49 23.95 -2.56
CA GLU A 163 -5.79 24.42 -3.90
C GLU A 163 -6.69 23.40 -4.63
N LYS A 164 -7.69 23.91 -5.34
CA LYS A 164 -8.64 23.08 -6.09
C LYS A 164 -7.96 22.43 -7.28
N PRO A 165 -8.07 21.09 -7.46
CA PRO A 165 -7.51 20.44 -8.64
C PRO A 165 -8.18 20.90 -9.93
N LEU A 166 -7.40 20.95 -11.01
CA LEU A 166 -7.88 21.37 -12.34
C LEU A 166 -8.62 20.26 -13.08
N LEU A 167 -8.37 19.01 -12.72
CA LEU A 167 -8.90 17.82 -13.40
C LEU A 167 -9.82 17.02 -12.49
N ARG A 168 -10.73 16.27 -13.09
CA ARG A 168 -11.56 15.26 -12.42
C ARG A 168 -11.27 13.90 -13.02
N ALA A 169 -11.19 12.90 -12.19
CA ALA A 169 -11.18 11.51 -12.61
C ALA A 169 -12.56 10.87 -12.45
N VAL A 170 -12.92 10.02 -13.41
CA VAL A 170 -14.10 9.16 -13.34
C VAL A 170 -13.61 7.72 -13.41
N PHE A 171 -14.07 6.91 -12.49
CA PHE A 171 -13.69 5.51 -12.41
C PHE A 171 -14.82 4.62 -12.93
N GLY A 172 -14.44 3.49 -13.51
CA GLY A 172 -15.33 2.40 -13.84
C GLY A 172 -14.62 1.08 -13.60
N ALA A 173 -15.32 0.11 -13.03
CA ALA A 173 -14.81 -1.23 -12.83
C ALA A 173 -15.89 -2.25 -13.19
N ALA A 174 -15.46 -3.36 -13.80
CA ALA A 174 -16.28 -4.52 -14.04
C ALA A 174 -15.44 -5.78 -13.77
N GLY A 175 -16.07 -6.81 -13.27
CA GLY A 175 -15.41 -8.08 -12.95
C GLY A 175 -16.32 -9.26 -13.33
N ALA A 176 -15.70 -10.39 -13.65
CA ALA A 176 -16.40 -11.64 -13.88
C ALA A 176 -15.53 -12.80 -13.37
N ALA A 177 -16.14 -13.75 -12.70
CA ALA A 177 -15.46 -14.97 -12.30
C ALA A 177 -15.23 -15.91 -13.50
N ALA A 178 -14.01 -16.39 -13.67
CA ALA A 178 -13.68 -17.29 -14.80
C ALA A 178 -14.31 -18.68 -14.63
N ARG A 179 -14.30 -19.21 -13.41
CA ARG A 179 -14.90 -20.50 -13.05
C ARG A 179 -15.41 -20.40 -11.61
N GLY A 180 -16.70 -20.63 -11.41
CA GLY A 180 -17.32 -20.58 -10.09
C GLY A 180 -17.92 -19.20 -9.77
N GLU A 181 -18.27 -18.99 -8.50
CA GLU A 181 -18.99 -17.79 -8.04
C GLU A 181 -18.09 -16.66 -7.55
N ILE A 182 -16.77 -16.89 -7.38
CA ILE A 182 -15.84 -15.95 -6.73
C ILE A 182 -14.66 -15.68 -7.66
N SER A 183 -14.41 -14.39 -7.96
CA SER A 183 -13.20 -13.92 -8.65
C SER A 183 -12.06 -13.68 -7.66
N GLY A 184 -10.82 -13.95 -8.09
CA GLY A 184 -9.60 -13.54 -7.41
C GLY A 184 -9.30 -12.04 -7.54
N ASP A 185 -9.94 -11.37 -8.49
CA ASP A 185 -9.74 -9.95 -8.76
C ASP A 185 -10.37 -9.06 -7.70
N ALA A 186 -9.65 -8.02 -7.31
CA ALA A 186 -10.13 -6.99 -6.41
C ALA A 186 -9.77 -5.60 -6.93
N VAL A 187 -10.70 -4.68 -6.87
CA VAL A 187 -10.52 -3.29 -7.33
C VAL A 187 -10.75 -2.33 -6.17
N GLN A 188 -9.82 -1.38 -6.01
CA GLN A 188 -9.99 -0.22 -5.15
C GLN A 188 -9.81 1.05 -5.96
N GLN A 189 -10.63 2.06 -5.66
CA GLN A 189 -10.56 3.35 -6.34
C GLN A 189 -10.88 4.47 -5.36
N PHE A 190 -10.11 5.54 -5.40
CA PHE A 190 -10.33 6.71 -4.57
C PHE A 190 -9.65 7.95 -5.13
N CYS A 191 -10.18 9.12 -4.73
CA CYS A 191 -9.52 10.40 -4.93
C CYS A 191 -9.00 10.93 -3.59
N SER A 192 -7.80 11.46 -3.60
CA SER A 192 -7.31 12.39 -2.58
C SER A 192 -7.46 13.83 -3.10
N ALA A 193 -7.08 14.81 -2.28
CA ALA A 193 -7.09 16.21 -2.72
C ALA A 193 -6.20 16.49 -3.95
N ALA A 194 -5.22 15.64 -4.21
CA ALA A 194 -4.21 15.86 -5.25
C ALA A 194 -4.19 14.81 -6.37
N ALA A 195 -4.68 13.60 -6.10
CA ALA A 195 -4.53 12.49 -7.02
C ALA A 195 -5.76 11.58 -7.04
N ALA A 196 -6.04 11.02 -8.20
CA ALA A 196 -6.97 9.91 -8.39
C ALA A 196 -6.18 8.61 -8.51
N GLN A 197 -6.59 7.58 -7.77
CA GLN A 197 -5.88 6.32 -7.73
C GLN A 197 -6.85 5.16 -7.98
N MET A 198 -6.41 4.22 -8.81
CA MET A 198 -7.11 2.97 -9.09
C MET A 198 -6.12 1.81 -8.92
N ILE A 199 -6.53 0.81 -8.18
CA ILE A 199 -5.75 -0.36 -7.83
C ILE A 199 -6.52 -1.58 -8.31
N LEU A 200 -5.84 -2.47 -9.02
CA LEU A 200 -6.34 -3.79 -9.40
C LEU A 200 -5.35 -4.83 -8.90
N CYS A 201 -5.85 -5.81 -8.18
CA CYS A 201 -5.08 -6.95 -7.70
C CYS A 201 -5.78 -8.24 -8.16
N ASP A 202 -5.00 -9.22 -8.61
CA ASP A 202 -5.46 -10.57 -8.91
C ASP A 202 -4.73 -11.54 -7.99
N GLY A 203 -5.49 -12.19 -7.11
CA GLY A 203 -4.97 -13.17 -6.17
C GLY A 203 -4.59 -14.47 -6.88
N MET A 204 -3.43 -15.01 -6.55
CA MET A 204 -2.91 -16.24 -7.16
C MET A 204 -3.78 -17.44 -6.86
N GLY A 205 -4.01 -18.29 -7.88
CA GLY A 205 -4.82 -19.49 -7.76
C GLY A 205 -6.29 -19.29 -8.15
N THR A 206 -7.20 -20.01 -7.50
CA THR A 206 -8.65 -19.97 -7.82
C THR A 206 -9.50 -20.04 -6.55
N GLY A 207 -10.73 -19.53 -6.65
CA GLY A 207 -11.72 -19.61 -5.60
C GLY A 207 -11.46 -18.72 -4.38
N ARG A 208 -11.86 -19.17 -3.19
CA ARG A 208 -11.79 -18.37 -1.96
C ARG A 208 -10.39 -17.91 -1.57
N PRO A 209 -9.34 -18.75 -1.60
CA PRO A 209 -7.99 -18.29 -1.24
C PRO A 209 -7.52 -17.13 -2.11
N ALA A 210 -7.64 -17.24 -3.44
CA ALA A 210 -7.30 -16.19 -4.38
C ALA A 210 -8.09 -14.90 -4.12
N ALA A 211 -9.41 -15.00 -3.89
CA ALA A 211 -10.24 -13.86 -3.57
C ALA A 211 -9.82 -13.15 -2.27
N VAL A 212 -9.41 -13.91 -1.25
CA VAL A 212 -8.91 -13.33 0.01
C VAL A 212 -7.58 -12.62 -0.20
N ASP A 213 -6.67 -13.18 -0.99
CA ASP A 213 -5.37 -12.58 -1.29
C ASP A 213 -5.50 -11.31 -2.14
N GLY A 214 -6.30 -11.35 -3.21
CA GLY A 214 -6.57 -10.19 -4.04
C GLY A 214 -7.22 -9.04 -3.27
N ASN A 215 -8.23 -9.34 -2.45
CA ASN A 215 -8.89 -8.33 -1.62
C ASN A 215 -7.93 -7.74 -0.55
N LEU A 216 -7.16 -8.59 0.13
CA LEU A 216 -6.18 -8.16 1.12
C LEU A 216 -5.14 -7.23 0.48
N ALA A 217 -4.59 -7.63 -0.67
CA ALA A 217 -3.61 -6.84 -1.41
C ALA A 217 -4.17 -5.47 -1.81
N ALA A 218 -5.37 -5.44 -2.40
CA ALA A 218 -5.99 -4.20 -2.86
C ALA A 218 -6.33 -3.27 -1.68
N GLU A 219 -6.89 -3.79 -0.59
CA GLU A 219 -7.27 -3.00 0.57
C GLU A 219 -6.05 -2.45 1.33
N LEU A 220 -5.02 -3.27 1.57
CA LEU A 220 -3.79 -2.80 2.22
C LEU A 220 -3.08 -1.75 1.37
N THR A 221 -2.96 -1.98 0.06
CA THR A 221 -2.38 -0.99 -0.86
C THR A 221 -3.14 0.34 -0.77
N ALA A 222 -4.48 0.30 -0.84
CA ALA A 222 -5.29 1.52 -0.74
C ALA A 222 -5.09 2.26 0.58
N ARG A 223 -5.02 1.54 1.71
CA ARG A 223 -4.78 2.13 3.03
C ARG A 223 -3.41 2.78 3.13
N LEU A 224 -2.37 2.11 2.64
CA LEU A 224 -1.00 2.62 2.63
C LEU A 224 -0.87 3.88 1.76
N LEU A 225 -1.43 3.87 0.55
CA LEU A 225 -1.44 5.04 -0.33
C LEU A 225 -2.21 6.23 0.27
N LYS A 226 -3.36 5.98 0.92
CA LYS A 226 -4.11 7.02 1.64
C LYS A 226 -3.33 7.59 2.83
N ALA A 227 -2.47 6.78 3.45
CA ALA A 227 -1.56 7.21 4.51
C ALA A 227 -0.32 7.98 3.97
N GLY A 228 -0.17 8.09 2.64
CA GLY A 228 0.92 8.85 2.01
C GLY A 228 2.15 8.03 1.63
N PHE A 229 2.10 6.70 1.74
CA PHE A 229 3.20 5.86 1.30
C PHE A 229 3.31 5.84 -0.23
N THR A 230 4.54 5.64 -0.75
CA THR A 230 4.75 5.46 -2.19
C THR A 230 4.24 4.10 -2.66
N ALA A 231 4.00 3.97 -3.97
CA ALA A 231 3.54 2.73 -4.58
C ALA A 231 4.52 1.57 -4.33
N GLU A 232 5.82 1.84 -4.44
CA GLU A 232 6.90 0.87 -4.25
C GLU A 232 6.93 0.34 -2.81
N LEU A 233 6.79 1.25 -1.84
CA LEU A 233 6.81 0.88 -0.43
C LEU A 233 5.52 0.13 -0.04
N ALA A 234 4.38 0.58 -0.54
CA ALA A 234 3.11 -0.11 -0.36
C ALA A 234 3.17 -1.54 -0.92
N ALA A 235 3.71 -1.73 -2.14
CA ALA A 235 3.88 -3.04 -2.74
C ALA A 235 4.77 -3.97 -1.91
N ARG A 236 5.90 -3.47 -1.38
CA ARG A 236 6.78 -4.25 -0.49
C ARG A 236 6.06 -4.71 0.77
N LEU A 237 5.36 -3.80 1.45
CA LEU A 237 4.62 -4.11 2.68
C LEU A 237 3.51 -5.12 2.44
N VAL A 238 2.79 -4.99 1.32
CA VAL A 238 1.72 -5.93 0.93
C VAL A 238 2.30 -7.30 0.60
N ASN A 239 3.41 -7.37 -0.14
CA ASN A 239 4.08 -8.64 -0.45
C ASN A 239 4.50 -9.39 0.82
N VAL A 240 5.09 -8.68 1.79
CA VAL A 240 5.45 -9.27 3.08
C VAL A 240 4.22 -9.74 3.86
N ALA A 241 3.13 -8.95 3.86
CA ALA A 241 1.89 -9.32 4.55
C ALA A 241 1.26 -10.60 3.96
N LEU A 242 1.28 -10.76 2.63
CA LEU A 242 0.81 -11.96 1.96
C LEU A 242 1.71 -13.16 2.28
N ALA A 243 3.05 -12.99 2.23
CA ALA A 243 3.99 -14.05 2.52
C ALA A 243 3.90 -14.57 3.98
N LEU A 244 3.53 -13.72 4.93
CA LEU A 244 3.36 -14.11 6.34
C LEU A 244 1.99 -14.72 6.66
N LYS A 245 1.01 -14.60 5.75
CA LYS A 245 -0.35 -15.03 6.00
C LYS A 245 -0.52 -16.56 6.00
N SER A 246 0.22 -17.28 5.18
CA SER A 246 0.01 -18.72 4.99
C SER A 246 1.33 -19.45 4.71
N ASP A 247 1.37 -20.74 5.08
CA ASP A 247 2.46 -21.65 4.75
C ASP A 247 2.40 -22.12 3.28
N GLU A 248 1.29 -21.86 2.57
CA GLU A 248 1.11 -22.11 1.16
C GLU A 248 1.48 -20.84 0.36
N GLU A 249 1.81 -21.00 -0.93
CA GLU A 249 2.13 -19.89 -1.82
C GLU A 249 0.94 -18.92 -1.91
N SER A 250 0.98 -17.86 -1.10
CA SER A 250 0.02 -16.76 -1.09
C SER A 250 0.63 -15.60 -1.86
N GLY A 251 -0.12 -15.04 -2.80
CA GLY A 251 0.37 -13.95 -3.62
C GLY A 251 -0.75 -13.24 -4.37
N ALA A 252 -0.46 -12.05 -4.83
CA ALA A 252 -1.35 -11.31 -5.72
C ALA A 252 -0.54 -10.44 -6.67
N THR A 253 -1.07 -10.21 -7.86
CA THR A 253 -0.56 -9.17 -8.75
C THR A 253 -0.97 -7.80 -8.23
N LEU A 254 -0.25 -6.76 -8.62
CA LEU A 254 -0.62 -5.38 -8.32
C LEU A 254 -0.50 -4.53 -9.58
N ASP A 255 -1.59 -3.89 -9.96
CA ASP A 255 -1.66 -2.87 -11.00
C ASP A 255 -2.22 -1.59 -10.39
N LEU A 256 -1.43 -0.52 -10.41
CA LEU A 256 -1.79 0.76 -9.83
C LEU A 256 -1.64 1.87 -10.87
N VAL A 257 -2.68 2.66 -11.01
CA VAL A 257 -2.65 3.93 -11.74
C VAL A 257 -2.88 5.06 -10.76
N SER A 258 -1.98 6.04 -10.76
CA SER A 258 -2.11 7.28 -9.99
C SER A 258 -2.04 8.47 -10.94
N VAL A 259 -3.09 9.28 -10.97
CA VAL A 259 -3.18 10.48 -11.81
C VAL A 259 -3.14 11.72 -10.93
N ASP A 260 -2.15 12.56 -11.12
CA ASP A 260 -2.08 13.88 -10.50
C ASP A 260 -3.19 14.77 -11.10
N LEU A 261 -4.10 15.26 -10.27
CA LEU A 261 -5.28 16.01 -10.70
C LEU A 261 -4.99 17.49 -11.02
N TYR A 262 -3.77 17.96 -10.76
CA TYR A 262 -3.35 19.30 -11.16
C TYR A 262 -2.65 19.31 -12.51
N THR A 263 -1.82 18.31 -12.79
CA THR A 263 -1.01 18.25 -14.00
C THR A 263 -1.55 17.29 -15.06
N GLY A 264 -2.39 16.32 -14.66
CA GLY A 264 -2.82 15.21 -15.51
C GLY A 264 -1.75 14.13 -15.72
N THR A 265 -0.63 14.23 -15.01
CA THR A 265 0.42 13.22 -15.13
C THR A 265 -0.04 11.90 -14.52
N ALA A 266 -0.05 10.85 -15.33
CA ALA A 266 -0.35 9.48 -14.89
C ALA A 266 0.95 8.73 -14.59
N ARG A 267 1.01 8.07 -13.44
CA ARG A 267 2.05 7.12 -13.06
C ARG A 267 1.44 5.75 -12.97
N LEU A 268 2.10 4.77 -13.59
CA LEU A 268 1.69 3.38 -13.54
C LEU A 268 2.74 2.60 -12.77
N PHE A 269 2.28 1.76 -11.87
CA PHE A 269 3.10 0.81 -11.13
C PHE A 269 2.50 -0.58 -11.32
N LYS A 270 3.32 -1.54 -11.76
CA LYS A 270 2.89 -2.92 -12.05
C LYS A 270 3.83 -3.91 -11.40
N ALA A 271 3.27 -4.89 -10.71
CA ALA A 271 3.98 -6.03 -10.15
C ALA A 271 3.24 -7.33 -10.52
N GLY A 272 3.78 -8.09 -11.47
CA GLY A 272 3.19 -9.34 -11.95
C GLY A 272 1.88 -9.18 -12.74
N ALA A 273 1.39 -7.96 -12.95
CA ALA A 273 0.10 -7.69 -13.57
C ALA A 273 0.14 -7.74 -15.11
N ALA A 274 -1.01 -8.08 -15.71
CA ALA A 274 -1.21 -8.07 -17.16
C ALA A 274 -0.99 -6.67 -17.78
N PRO A 275 -0.70 -6.55 -19.10
CA PRO A 275 -0.56 -5.27 -19.75
C PRO A 275 -1.84 -4.40 -19.60
N GLY A 276 -1.64 -3.13 -19.29
CA GLY A 276 -2.69 -2.12 -19.33
C GLY A 276 -2.76 -1.44 -20.69
N PHE A 277 -3.84 -0.71 -20.95
CA PHE A 277 -4.01 0.05 -22.18
C PHE A 277 -4.36 1.49 -21.89
N LEU A 278 -3.59 2.41 -22.49
CA LEU A 278 -3.91 3.83 -22.54
C LEU A 278 -4.64 4.11 -23.85
N VAL A 279 -5.86 4.67 -23.76
CA VAL A 279 -6.63 5.09 -24.94
C VAL A 279 -6.71 6.61 -24.97
N HIS A 280 -6.23 7.20 -26.06
CA HIS A 280 -6.29 8.65 -26.29
C HIS A 280 -6.54 8.94 -27.76
N GLY A 281 -7.47 9.85 -28.06
CA GLY A 281 -7.80 10.23 -29.44
C GLY A 281 -8.20 9.06 -30.34
N GLY A 282 -8.89 8.03 -29.80
CA GLY A 282 -9.30 6.83 -30.54
C GLY A 282 -8.17 5.82 -30.81
N LYS A 283 -6.97 6.04 -30.26
CA LYS A 283 -5.83 5.12 -30.36
C LYS A 283 -5.56 4.46 -29.04
N ALA A 284 -5.34 3.14 -29.06
CA ALA A 284 -4.92 2.36 -27.89
C ALA A 284 -3.42 2.07 -27.95
N ARG A 285 -2.75 2.20 -26.80
CA ARG A 285 -1.34 1.87 -26.61
C ARG A 285 -1.21 1.00 -25.35
N ALA A 286 -0.50 -0.11 -25.45
CA ALA A 286 -0.15 -0.92 -24.29
C ALA A 286 0.88 -0.19 -23.40
N VAL A 287 0.72 -0.34 -22.09
CA VAL A 287 1.55 0.27 -21.03
C VAL A 287 1.87 -0.74 -19.96
#